data_0d1628135ecc4b4deb6449ecfe182911
#
_entry.id   0d1628135ecc4b4deb6449ecfe182911
#
_cell.length_a   1.000
_cell.length_b   1.000
_cell.length_c   1.000
_cell.angle_alpha   90.00
_cell.angle_beta   90.00
_cell.angle_gamma   90.00
#
_symmetry.space_group_name_H-M   'P 1'
#
loop_
_entity.id
_entity.type
_entity.pdbx_description
1 polymer ?
#
loop_
_entity_poly.entity_id
_entity_poly.type
_entity_poly.pdbx_seq_one_letter_code
_entity_poly.pdbx_strand_id
1 'polypeptide(L)'
;MTETDFDPAAAWGDLEDSTVSEETVYKKPPKHYRPFADAAERFITEAQQTKRFYTGIPQFDAEMRGLSPGHLGVVVGYSHSGKTQLVLHMLRNNRLAKIAYFCPDEPAPLVLTKLTSLTHNIPARELEEKVGSGDREAITLLRQTAEEEFPNLIVFDKPLTTSVLNDGYKEACDVWGAAADINIVDYVDLVQGPEVVPQKFDILKSFVSVNETAMWAIHQTSRSGGAEGKAMTISSGNYGGEQHATMMIGVRRKKSALMAELAEQRVKQLRNPTDTVAQKIVELEYEMSIAEYTLTANVVKNKRPGGALVDELDFEIAMSTGRIFQLADGALPQQWLRRNQPTQPATEPATLTEEELWAA
;
A
#
# COMPACT_ATOMS: atom_id res chain seq x y z
N MET A 1 -18.62 -1.82 -23.13
CA MET A 1 -17.17 -1.54 -23.09
C MET A 1 -16.55 -2.74 -22.44
N THR A 2 -15.74 -3.50 -23.15
CA THR A 2 -15.11 -4.72 -22.65
C THR A 2 -14.06 -4.33 -21.63
N GLU A 3 -14.14 -4.93 -20.43
CA GLU A 3 -13.08 -4.89 -19.42
C GLU A 3 -11.79 -5.37 -20.10
N THR A 4 -10.85 -4.47 -20.28
CA THR A 4 -9.49 -4.85 -20.63
C THR A 4 -8.82 -5.29 -19.34
N ASP A 5 -8.56 -6.59 -19.23
CA ASP A 5 -7.74 -7.17 -18.18
C ASP A 5 -6.36 -6.47 -18.19
N PHE A 6 -6.20 -5.48 -17.29
CA PHE A 6 -4.91 -4.86 -17.04
C PHE A 6 -4.11 -5.82 -16.15
N ASP A 7 -3.13 -6.51 -16.74
CA ASP A 7 -2.19 -7.34 -16.01
C ASP A 7 -0.93 -6.53 -15.66
N PRO A 8 -0.75 -6.10 -14.41
CA PRO A 8 0.46 -5.38 -13.98
C PRO A 8 1.73 -6.22 -14.10
N ALA A 9 1.63 -7.56 -14.06
CA ALA A 9 2.77 -8.44 -14.23
C ALA A 9 3.29 -8.43 -15.67
N ALA A 10 2.42 -8.22 -16.66
CA ALA A 10 2.82 -8.08 -18.06
C ALA A 10 3.70 -6.83 -18.31
N ALA A 11 3.55 -5.78 -17.48
CA ALA A 11 4.40 -4.61 -17.58
C ALA A 11 5.89 -4.88 -17.18
N TRP A 12 6.14 -6.00 -16.51
CA TRP A 12 7.48 -6.40 -16.03
C TRP A 12 8.01 -7.67 -16.69
N GLY A 13 7.15 -8.49 -17.31
CA GLY A 13 7.49 -9.83 -17.82
C GLY A 13 8.15 -9.88 -19.21
N ASP A 14 7.86 -8.94 -20.10
CA ASP A 14 8.30 -9.03 -21.51
C ASP A 14 9.66 -8.39 -21.82
N LEU A 15 10.50 -8.11 -20.81
CA LEU A 15 11.77 -7.41 -20.99
C LEU A 15 13.02 -8.29 -20.86
N GLU A 16 12.88 -9.61 -20.96
CA GLU A 16 14.04 -10.52 -20.85
C GLU A 16 15.02 -10.50 -22.06
N ASP A 17 14.69 -9.80 -23.17
CA ASP A 17 15.50 -9.91 -24.38
C ASP A 17 15.81 -8.60 -25.11
N SER A 18 15.95 -7.48 -24.41
CA SER A 18 16.63 -6.33 -25.00
C SER A 18 18.06 -6.26 -24.46
N THR A 19 19.01 -6.64 -25.28
CA THR A 19 20.43 -6.33 -25.11
C THR A 19 20.60 -4.80 -24.99
N VAL A 20 20.42 -4.30 -23.77
CA VAL A 20 20.79 -2.92 -23.42
C VAL A 20 22.30 -2.89 -23.39
N SER A 21 22.90 -2.22 -24.38
CA SER A 21 24.32 -1.95 -24.43
C SER A 21 24.83 -1.39 -23.09
N GLU A 22 25.96 -1.90 -22.61
CA GLU A 22 26.62 -1.64 -21.34
C GLU A 22 27.10 -0.19 -21.11
N GLU A 23 26.54 0.82 -21.76
CA GLU A 23 26.94 2.23 -21.63
C GLU A 23 25.83 3.15 -21.11
N THR A 24 25.13 2.78 -20.05
CA THR A 24 24.45 3.81 -19.24
C THR A 24 25.38 4.29 -18.15
N VAL A 25 26.53 4.84 -18.55
CA VAL A 25 27.36 5.63 -17.67
C VAL A 25 26.51 6.75 -17.10
N TYR A 26 26.41 6.84 -15.78
CA TYR A 26 25.85 7.96 -15.03
C TYR A 26 26.41 9.28 -15.55
N LYS A 27 25.82 9.86 -16.58
CA LYS A 27 26.08 11.23 -16.96
C LYS A 27 25.40 12.10 -15.91
N LYS A 28 26.23 12.70 -15.01
CA LYS A 28 25.74 13.72 -14.09
C LYS A 28 24.95 14.75 -14.92
N PRO A 29 23.67 14.98 -14.58
CA PRO A 29 22.88 15.96 -15.31
C PRO A 29 23.54 17.33 -15.20
N PRO A 30 23.39 18.21 -16.21
CA PRO A 30 23.90 19.57 -16.15
C PRO A 30 23.39 20.26 -14.90
N LYS A 31 24.28 20.92 -14.16
CA LYS A 31 24.05 21.32 -12.75
C LYS A 31 22.87 22.25 -12.51
N HIS A 32 22.38 22.99 -13.49
CA HIS A 32 21.41 24.07 -13.25
C HIS A 32 20.30 24.24 -14.28
N TYR A 33 20.37 23.69 -15.49
CA TYR A 33 19.34 23.80 -16.51
C TYR A 33 19.38 22.62 -17.48
N ARG A 34 18.29 22.42 -18.20
CA ARG A 34 18.19 21.50 -19.34
C ARG A 34 17.59 22.25 -20.51
N PRO A 35 18.16 22.18 -21.72
CA PRO A 35 17.50 22.72 -22.88
C PRO A 35 16.08 22.12 -23.04
N PHE A 36 15.09 22.95 -23.33
CA PHE A 36 13.73 22.44 -23.53
C PHE A 36 13.61 21.51 -24.73
N ALA A 37 14.49 21.70 -25.73
CA ALA A 37 14.59 20.80 -26.90
C ALA A 37 14.88 19.33 -26.50
N ASP A 38 15.64 19.11 -25.41
CA ASP A 38 15.96 17.77 -24.92
C ASP A 38 14.74 17.08 -24.26
N ALA A 39 13.69 17.84 -23.94
CA ALA A 39 12.51 17.32 -23.26
C ALA A 39 11.73 16.32 -24.14
N ALA A 40 11.74 16.51 -25.47
CA ALA A 40 11.06 15.62 -26.40
C ALA A 40 11.72 14.23 -26.40
N GLU A 41 13.04 14.16 -26.54
CA GLU A 41 13.78 12.89 -26.54
C GLU A 41 13.68 12.17 -25.19
N ARG A 42 13.73 12.93 -24.10
CA ARG A 42 13.53 12.38 -22.77
C ARG A 42 12.12 11.82 -22.61
N PHE A 43 11.10 12.56 -23.04
CA PHE A 43 9.72 12.10 -22.96
C PHE A 43 9.51 10.82 -23.77
N ILE A 44 10.09 10.74 -24.98
CA ILE A 44 10.05 9.56 -25.84
C ILE A 44 10.70 8.38 -25.11
N THR A 45 11.92 8.57 -24.60
CA THR A 45 12.65 7.55 -23.84
C THR A 45 11.86 7.10 -22.61
N GLU A 46 11.39 8.05 -21.81
CA GLU A 46 10.58 7.73 -20.64
C GLU A 46 9.26 7.00 -20.98
N ALA A 47 8.62 7.37 -22.08
CA ALA A 47 7.37 6.73 -22.50
C ALA A 47 7.57 5.31 -23.04
N GLN A 48 8.71 5.04 -23.65
CA GLN A 48 9.01 3.75 -24.31
C GLN A 48 9.79 2.77 -23.44
N GLN A 49 10.66 3.28 -22.55
CA GLN A 49 11.66 2.47 -21.84
C GLN A 49 11.54 2.53 -20.32
N THR A 50 10.86 3.54 -19.77
CA THR A 50 10.84 3.72 -18.33
C THR A 50 9.81 2.77 -17.68
N LYS A 51 10.31 1.89 -16.85
CA LYS A 51 9.48 1.14 -15.94
C LYS A 51 8.76 2.11 -15.01
N ARG A 52 7.44 1.92 -14.86
CA ARG A 52 6.61 2.70 -13.96
C ARG A 52 6.17 1.84 -12.81
N PHE A 53 6.11 2.42 -11.64
CA PHE A 53 5.62 1.74 -10.46
C PHE A 53 4.10 1.95 -10.33
N TYR A 54 3.36 0.88 -10.47
CA TYR A 54 1.90 0.85 -10.41
C TYR A 54 1.40 0.52 -9.00
N THR A 55 0.19 0.96 -8.69
CA THR A 55 -0.43 0.63 -7.40
C THR A 55 -0.98 -0.80 -7.36
N GLY A 56 -1.30 -1.38 -8.52
CA GLY A 56 -2.03 -2.63 -8.65
C GLY A 56 -3.54 -2.47 -8.39
N ILE A 57 -4.03 -1.24 -8.36
CA ILE A 57 -5.45 -0.90 -8.27
C ILE A 57 -5.85 -0.31 -9.61
N PRO A 58 -6.62 -1.05 -10.45
CA PRO A 58 -6.87 -0.68 -11.84
C PRO A 58 -7.40 0.75 -12.03
N GLN A 59 -8.32 1.20 -11.19
CA GLN A 59 -8.91 2.54 -11.30
C GLN A 59 -7.89 3.63 -10.95
N PHE A 60 -7.01 3.40 -9.98
CA PHE A 60 -5.93 4.33 -9.66
C PHE A 60 -4.89 4.35 -10.79
N ASP A 61 -4.52 3.19 -11.28
CA ASP A 61 -3.49 3.05 -12.30
C ASP A 61 -3.94 3.60 -13.66
N ALA A 62 -5.24 3.52 -13.99
CA ALA A 62 -5.81 4.13 -15.18
C ALA A 62 -5.60 5.66 -15.19
N GLU A 63 -5.81 6.33 -14.06
CA GLU A 63 -5.71 7.79 -13.94
C GLU A 63 -4.28 8.26 -13.65
N MET A 64 -3.57 7.58 -12.74
CA MET A 64 -2.21 7.94 -12.34
C MET A 64 -1.15 7.49 -13.34
N ARG A 65 -1.40 6.43 -14.08
CA ARG A 65 -0.50 5.85 -15.10
C ARG A 65 0.89 5.52 -14.54
N GLY A 66 0.92 5.05 -13.28
CA GLY A 66 2.13 4.70 -12.56
C GLY A 66 3.03 5.88 -12.18
N LEU A 67 3.92 5.68 -11.22
CA LEU A 67 4.91 6.66 -10.79
C LEU A 67 6.18 6.53 -11.64
N SER A 68 6.70 7.64 -12.14
CA SER A 68 7.90 7.71 -13.00
C SER A 68 9.06 8.41 -12.27
N PRO A 69 10.30 8.27 -12.73
CA PRO A 69 11.45 9.02 -12.21
C PRO A 69 11.19 10.54 -12.10
N GLY A 70 11.71 11.16 -11.05
CA GLY A 70 11.47 12.57 -10.72
C GLY A 70 10.12 12.83 -10.03
N HIS A 71 9.26 11.83 -9.89
CA HIS A 71 7.97 11.95 -9.22
C HIS A 71 8.02 11.51 -7.76
N LEU A 72 7.36 12.29 -6.91
CA LEU A 72 7.07 11.97 -5.53
C LEU A 72 5.58 11.65 -5.38
N GLY A 73 5.26 10.41 -5.05
CA GLY A 73 3.93 9.97 -4.61
C GLY A 73 3.83 10.03 -3.09
N VAL A 74 2.65 10.30 -2.56
CA VAL A 74 2.39 10.33 -1.12
C VAL A 74 1.18 9.47 -0.78
N VAL A 75 1.32 8.57 0.18
CA VAL A 75 0.20 7.86 0.80
C VAL A 75 -0.08 8.51 2.14
N VAL A 76 -1.26 9.10 2.30
CA VAL A 76 -1.63 9.88 3.49
C VAL A 76 -2.80 9.25 4.23
N GLY A 77 -2.77 9.32 5.55
CA GLY A 77 -3.88 8.85 6.39
C GLY A 77 -3.51 8.84 7.86
N TYR A 78 -4.51 8.64 8.72
CA TYR A 78 -4.31 8.58 10.17
C TYR A 78 -3.50 7.34 10.59
N SER A 79 -3.03 7.35 11.84
CA SER A 79 -2.44 6.14 12.42
C SER A 79 -3.41 4.96 12.31
N HIS A 80 -2.88 3.76 12.03
CA HIS A 80 -3.67 2.53 11.87
C HIS A 80 -4.72 2.56 10.75
N SER A 81 -4.63 3.52 9.81
CA SER A 81 -5.56 3.58 8.66
C SER A 81 -5.29 2.52 7.58
N GLY A 82 -4.16 1.79 7.64
CA GLY A 82 -3.78 0.77 6.66
C GLY A 82 -2.83 1.26 5.56
N LYS A 83 -2.16 2.40 5.75
CA LYS A 83 -1.18 2.97 4.78
C LYS A 83 -0.07 1.99 4.42
N THR A 84 0.64 1.47 5.42
CA THR A 84 1.69 0.46 5.22
C THR A 84 1.14 -0.78 4.51
N GLN A 85 -0.09 -1.19 4.84
CA GLN A 85 -0.73 -2.33 4.20
C GLN A 85 -0.98 -2.10 2.70
N LEU A 86 -1.45 -0.89 2.33
CA LEU A 86 -1.60 -0.51 0.93
C LEU A 86 -0.24 -0.51 0.22
N VAL A 87 0.82 0.01 0.86
CA VAL A 87 2.17 0.03 0.27
C VAL A 87 2.74 -1.37 0.11
N LEU A 88 2.53 -2.29 1.07
CA LEU A 88 2.92 -3.69 0.91
C LEU A 88 2.17 -4.39 -0.23
N HIS A 89 0.90 -4.03 -0.45
CA HIS A 89 0.16 -4.47 -1.63
C HIS A 89 0.79 -3.95 -2.93
N MET A 90 1.16 -2.67 -2.97
CA MET A 90 1.86 -2.07 -4.11
C MET A 90 3.24 -2.75 -4.35
N LEU A 91 3.99 -3.05 -3.29
CA LEU A 91 5.25 -3.80 -3.35
C LEU A 91 5.04 -5.16 -4.02
N ARG A 92 4.03 -5.91 -3.57
CA ARG A 92 3.72 -7.23 -4.11
C ARG A 92 3.40 -7.18 -5.62
N ASN A 93 2.67 -6.17 -6.07
CA ASN A 93 2.34 -5.99 -7.48
C ASN A 93 3.56 -5.60 -8.35
N ASN A 94 4.63 -5.11 -7.71
CA ASN A 94 5.86 -4.70 -8.39
C ASN A 94 7.09 -5.50 -7.88
N ARG A 95 6.89 -6.74 -7.49
CA ARG A 95 7.89 -7.58 -6.80
C ARG A 95 9.22 -7.75 -7.51
N LEU A 96 9.25 -7.63 -8.84
CA LEU A 96 10.48 -7.74 -9.64
C LEU A 96 11.21 -6.40 -9.81
N ALA A 97 10.60 -5.29 -9.39
CA ALA A 97 11.23 -3.98 -9.45
C ALA A 97 12.41 -3.88 -8.45
N LYS A 98 13.40 -3.06 -8.78
CA LYS A 98 14.48 -2.68 -7.87
C LYS A 98 13.94 -1.65 -6.87
N ILE A 99 13.68 -2.09 -5.65
CA ILE A 99 12.99 -1.31 -4.63
C ILE A 99 13.90 -1.07 -3.43
N ALA A 100 14.21 0.19 -3.14
CA ALA A 100 14.85 0.59 -1.89
C ALA A 100 13.76 1.01 -0.89
N TYR A 101 13.55 0.20 0.15
CA TYR A 101 12.51 0.40 1.16
C TYR A 101 13.11 0.87 2.48
N PHE A 102 12.91 2.13 2.79
CA PHE A 102 13.37 2.78 4.03
C PHE A 102 12.23 2.74 5.05
N CYS A 103 12.32 1.87 6.03
CA CYS A 103 11.30 1.65 7.07
C CYS A 103 11.92 1.62 8.48
N PRO A 104 12.35 2.77 9.01
CA PRO A 104 13.01 2.84 10.32
C PRO A 104 12.15 2.39 11.51
N ASP A 105 10.84 2.25 11.32
CA ASP A 105 9.89 1.81 12.35
C ASP A 105 9.74 0.28 12.40
N GLU A 106 10.09 -0.42 11.33
CA GLU A 106 9.91 -1.87 11.24
C GLU A 106 11.21 -2.58 10.84
N PRO A 107 11.67 -3.57 11.62
CA PRO A 107 12.85 -4.34 11.27
C PRO A 107 12.60 -5.22 10.02
N ALA A 108 13.64 -5.41 9.20
CA ALA A 108 13.56 -6.16 7.95
C ALA A 108 12.94 -7.58 8.09
N PRO A 109 13.19 -8.37 9.16
CA PRO A 109 12.51 -9.65 9.35
C PRO A 109 10.97 -9.52 9.47
N LEU A 110 10.47 -8.45 10.09
CA LEU A 110 9.02 -8.21 10.19
C LEU A 110 8.41 -7.85 8.81
N VAL A 111 9.13 -7.07 8.01
CA VAL A 111 8.74 -6.77 6.63
C VAL A 111 8.66 -8.07 5.81
N LEU A 112 9.67 -8.95 5.93
CA LEU A 112 9.68 -10.26 5.27
C LEU A 112 8.48 -11.13 5.70
N THR A 113 8.21 -11.23 7.01
CA THR A 113 7.05 -11.98 7.52
C THR A 113 5.74 -11.46 6.92
N LYS A 114 5.54 -10.14 6.89
CA LYS A 114 4.36 -9.51 6.30
C LYS A 114 4.23 -9.79 4.80
N LEU A 115 5.32 -9.67 4.04
CA LEU A 115 5.33 -9.94 2.60
C LEU A 115 5.08 -11.42 2.31
N THR A 116 5.66 -12.34 3.08
CA THR A 116 5.41 -13.78 2.96
C THR A 116 3.96 -14.11 3.24
N SER A 117 3.42 -13.59 4.35
CA SER A 117 2.01 -13.76 4.73
C SER A 117 1.06 -13.26 3.64
N LEU A 118 1.32 -12.06 3.12
CA LEU A 118 0.53 -11.43 2.07
C LEU A 118 0.65 -12.18 0.73
N THR A 119 1.83 -12.64 0.36
CA THR A 119 2.08 -13.31 -0.93
C THR A 119 1.46 -14.70 -0.96
N HIS A 120 1.69 -15.49 0.09
CA HIS A 120 1.26 -16.89 0.15
C HIS A 120 -0.09 -17.10 0.83
N ASN A 121 -0.73 -16.03 1.32
CA ASN A 121 -2.03 -16.07 2.02
C ASN A 121 -2.02 -16.96 3.29
N ILE A 122 -0.92 -16.92 4.02
CA ILE A 122 -0.75 -17.61 5.29
C ILE A 122 -0.87 -16.57 6.41
N PRO A 123 -1.67 -16.80 7.47
CA PRO A 123 -1.70 -15.90 8.61
C PRO A 123 -0.31 -15.66 9.20
N ALA A 124 0.06 -14.40 9.43
CA ALA A 124 1.40 -14.06 9.91
C ALA A 124 1.73 -14.78 11.22
N ARG A 125 0.78 -14.87 12.14
CA ARG A 125 0.93 -15.59 13.39
C ARG A 125 1.22 -17.09 13.18
N GLU A 126 0.50 -17.75 12.28
CA GLU A 126 0.72 -19.16 11.93
C GLU A 126 2.11 -19.36 11.33
N LEU A 127 2.54 -18.45 10.44
CA LEU A 127 3.88 -18.47 9.87
C LEU A 127 4.95 -18.36 10.95
N GLU A 128 4.81 -17.42 11.89
CA GLU A 128 5.74 -17.23 13.01
C GLU A 128 5.79 -18.46 13.92
N GLU A 129 4.66 -19.06 14.27
CA GLU A 129 4.56 -20.27 15.09
C GLU A 129 5.24 -21.46 14.40
N LYS A 130 5.01 -21.67 13.11
CA LYS A 130 5.63 -22.74 12.31
C LYS A 130 7.15 -22.55 12.21
N VAL A 131 7.61 -21.36 11.90
CA VAL A 131 9.05 -21.06 11.82
C VAL A 131 9.71 -21.23 13.19
N GLY A 132 9.07 -20.78 14.27
CA GLY A 132 9.54 -20.94 15.63
C GLY A 132 9.65 -22.40 16.09
N SER A 133 8.83 -23.29 15.54
CA SER A 133 8.89 -24.75 15.78
C SER A 133 9.87 -25.48 14.86
N GLY A 134 10.54 -24.79 13.94
CA GLY A 134 11.49 -25.37 13.01
C GLY A 134 10.86 -26.07 11.81
N ASP A 135 9.61 -25.73 11.46
CA ASP A 135 8.92 -26.24 10.29
C ASP A 135 9.70 -25.91 9.00
N ARG A 136 10.11 -26.97 8.28
CA ARG A 136 10.97 -26.83 7.09
C ARG A 136 10.26 -26.16 5.93
N GLU A 137 8.96 -26.40 5.77
CA GLU A 137 8.19 -25.81 4.67
C GLU A 137 8.02 -24.30 4.89
N ALA A 138 7.69 -23.88 6.11
CA ALA A 138 7.58 -22.47 6.47
C ALA A 138 8.92 -21.73 6.33
N ILE A 139 10.04 -22.37 6.75
CA ILE A 139 11.39 -21.81 6.59
C ILE A 139 11.76 -21.69 5.10
N THR A 140 11.45 -22.71 4.30
CA THR A 140 11.70 -22.67 2.84
C THR A 140 10.89 -21.57 2.18
N LEU A 141 9.63 -21.41 2.57
CA LEU A 141 8.75 -20.38 2.04
C LEU A 141 9.25 -18.95 2.33
N LEU A 142 9.78 -18.70 3.53
CA LEU A 142 10.41 -17.42 3.85
C LEU A 142 11.62 -17.12 2.94
N ARG A 143 12.47 -18.11 2.72
CA ARG A 143 13.63 -17.96 1.83
C ARG A 143 13.21 -17.74 0.39
N GLN A 144 12.27 -18.53 -0.10
CA GLN A 144 11.70 -18.36 -1.43
C GLN A 144 11.09 -16.97 -1.61
N THR A 145 10.35 -16.47 -0.61
CA THR A 145 9.81 -15.11 -0.67
C THR A 145 10.91 -14.07 -0.84
N ALA A 146 11.99 -14.18 -0.06
CA ALA A 146 13.09 -13.21 -0.12
C ALA A 146 13.92 -13.31 -1.41
N GLU A 147 14.19 -14.53 -1.89
CA GLU A 147 15.15 -14.79 -2.94
C GLU A 147 14.51 -14.84 -4.34
N GLU A 148 13.26 -15.29 -4.44
CA GLU A 148 12.59 -15.51 -5.74
C GLU A 148 11.44 -14.52 -5.97
N GLU A 149 10.62 -14.26 -4.92
CA GLU A 149 9.45 -13.37 -5.09
C GLU A 149 9.84 -11.88 -5.00
N PHE A 150 10.85 -11.52 -4.20
CA PHE A 150 11.34 -10.15 -4.04
C PHE A 150 12.86 -10.06 -4.21
N PRO A 151 13.44 -10.55 -5.32
CA PRO A 151 14.91 -10.66 -5.48
C PRO A 151 15.61 -9.30 -5.49
N ASN A 152 14.88 -8.24 -5.80
CA ASN A 152 15.40 -6.87 -5.94
C ASN A 152 14.88 -5.91 -4.86
N LEU A 153 14.36 -6.42 -3.73
CA LEU A 153 13.96 -5.60 -2.60
C LEU A 153 15.12 -5.46 -1.60
N ILE A 154 15.53 -4.23 -1.33
CA ILE A 154 16.50 -3.92 -0.27
C ILE A 154 15.80 -3.10 0.81
N VAL A 155 15.85 -3.58 2.06
CA VAL A 155 15.19 -2.97 3.21
C VAL A 155 16.21 -2.26 4.09
N PHE A 156 15.97 -0.98 4.39
CA PHE A 156 16.76 -0.14 5.28
C PHE A 156 15.96 0.14 6.55
N ASP A 157 16.25 -0.57 7.63
CA ASP A 157 15.54 -0.55 8.91
C ASP A 157 16.27 0.27 10.01
N LYS A 158 17.17 1.15 9.60
CA LYS A 158 17.91 2.02 10.52
C LYS A 158 17.28 3.42 10.59
N PRO A 159 17.57 4.20 11.65
CA PRO A 159 17.11 5.58 11.76
C PRO A 159 17.42 6.37 10.49
N LEU A 160 16.39 6.99 9.90
CA LEU A 160 16.49 7.64 8.59
C LEU A 160 16.91 9.09 8.73
N THR A 161 18.15 9.39 8.36
CA THR A 161 18.65 10.77 8.15
C THR A 161 18.79 11.04 6.67
N THR A 162 19.02 12.29 6.28
CA THR A 162 19.32 12.65 4.88
C THR A 162 20.58 11.92 4.37
N SER A 163 21.59 11.71 5.22
CA SER A 163 22.78 10.93 4.85
C SER A 163 22.42 9.48 4.61
N VAL A 164 21.72 8.83 5.55
CA VAL A 164 21.29 7.42 5.42
C VAL A 164 20.43 7.21 4.18
N LEU A 165 19.54 8.16 3.84
CA LEU A 165 18.75 8.08 2.61
C LEU A 165 19.65 8.09 1.36
N ASN A 166 20.62 9.00 1.29
CA ASN A 166 21.51 9.12 0.13
C ASN A 166 22.51 7.95 0.05
N ASP A 167 23.10 7.57 1.18
CA ASP A 167 24.11 6.52 1.21
C ASP A 167 23.47 5.14 0.99
N GLY A 168 22.33 4.87 1.61
CA GLY A 168 21.56 3.64 1.39
C GLY A 168 21.07 3.51 -0.06
N TYR A 169 20.63 4.60 -0.68
CA TYR A 169 20.28 4.58 -2.11
C TYR A 169 21.50 4.21 -3.00
N LYS A 170 22.68 4.77 -2.71
CA LYS A 170 23.91 4.42 -3.44
C LYS A 170 24.30 2.97 -3.23
N GLU A 171 24.27 2.48 -1.96
CA GLU A 171 24.54 1.10 -1.64
C GLU A 171 23.60 0.16 -2.41
N ALA A 172 22.31 0.47 -2.47
CA ALA A 172 21.34 -0.31 -3.24
C ALA A 172 21.66 -0.28 -4.75
N CYS A 173 21.98 0.88 -5.30
CA CYS A 173 22.40 1.00 -6.71
C CYS A 173 23.66 0.19 -7.01
N ASP A 174 24.64 0.18 -6.10
CA ASP A 174 25.88 -0.59 -6.25
C ASP A 174 25.59 -2.10 -6.23
N VAL A 175 24.68 -2.57 -5.36
CA VAL A 175 24.24 -3.97 -5.31
C VAL A 175 23.58 -4.41 -6.61
N TRP A 176 22.73 -3.57 -7.18
CA TRP A 176 22.01 -3.89 -8.43
C TRP A 176 22.82 -3.58 -9.70
N GLY A 177 23.91 -2.83 -9.60
CA GLY A 177 24.61 -2.27 -10.76
C GLY A 177 23.77 -1.29 -11.58
N ALA A 178 22.67 -0.75 -11.02
CA ALA A 178 21.72 0.13 -11.68
C ALA A 178 20.94 0.99 -10.67
N ALA A 179 20.26 2.04 -11.15
CA ALA A 179 19.37 2.85 -10.33
C ALA A 179 18.17 2.05 -9.80
N ALA A 180 17.63 2.45 -8.64
CA ALA A 180 16.36 1.93 -8.17
C ALA A 180 15.23 2.32 -9.10
N ASP A 181 14.32 1.39 -9.37
CA ASP A 181 13.07 1.67 -10.08
C ASP A 181 12.15 2.54 -9.20
N ILE A 182 12.17 2.31 -7.89
CA ILE A 182 11.39 3.06 -6.91
C ILE A 182 12.07 3.07 -5.54
N ASN A 183 11.89 4.16 -4.79
CA ASN A 183 12.21 4.25 -3.38
C ASN A 183 10.91 4.37 -2.59
N ILE A 184 10.87 3.79 -1.40
CA ILE A 184 9.73 3.90 -0.48
C ILE A 184 10.24 4.38 0.87
N VAL A 185 9.56 5.35 1.48
CA VAL A 185 9.84 5.86 2.82
C VAL A 185 8.62 5.64 3.71
N ASP A 186 8.75 4.76 4.69
CA ASP A 186 7.70 4.42 5.67
C ASP A 186 8.20 4.71 7.09
N TYR A 187 7.92 5.86 7.66
CA TYR A 187 7.16 6.98 7.15
C TYR A 187 7.93 8.31 7.30
N VAL A 188 7.49 9.34 6.58
CA VAL A 188 8.16 10.65 6.48
C VAL A 188 8.45 11.29 7.84
N ASP A 189 7.54 11.15 8.80
CA ASP A 189 7.66 11.77 10.12
C ASP A 189 8.90 11.29 10.87
N LEU A 190 9.41 10.08 10.56
CA LEU A 190 10.64 9.51 11.14
C LEU A 190 11.94 9.99 10.49
N VAL A 191 11.86 10.76 9.41
CA VAL A 191 13.06 11.38 8.82
C VAL A 191 13.65 12.38 9.82
N GLN A 192 14.88 12.11 10.27
CA GLN A 192 15.59 12.91 11.27
C GLN A 192 16.30 14.10 10.63
N GLY A 193 16.47 15.16 11.41
CA GLY A 193 17.13 16.41 11.03
C GLY A 193 16.16 17.58 11.01
N PRO A 194 15.25 17.70 10.03
CA PRO A 194 14.26 18.77 10.03
C PRO A 194 13.22 18.61 11.13
N GLU A 195 12.89 19.70 11.81
CA GLU A 195 11.88 19.71 12.87
C GLU A 195 10.46 19.69 12.30
N VAL A 196 10.25 20.30 11.12
CA VAL A 196 8.92 20.45 10.54
C VAL A 196 8.73 19.57 9.29
N VAL A 197 7.55 19.01 9.17
CA VAL A 197 7.20 18.07 8.10
C VAL A 197 7.41 18.64 6.68
N PRO A 198 7.08 19.91 6.37
CA PRO A 198 7.37 20.48 5.04
C PRO A 198 8.83 20.33 4.62
N GLN A 199 9.79 20.61 5.51
CA GLN A 199 11.22 20.48 5.22
C GLN A 199 11.62 19.01 4.93
N LYS A 200 10.99 18.04 5.58
CA LYS A 200 11.19 16.62 5.28
C LYS A 200 10.76 16.30 3.85
N PHE A 201 9.62 16.83 3.41
CA PHE A 201 9.17 16.69 2.03
C PHE A 201 10.06 17.42 1.02
N ASP A 202 10.66 18.59 1.38
CA ASP A 202 11.66 19.26 0.55
C ASP A 202 12.89 18.36 0.30
N ILE A 203 13.36 17.66 1.35
CA ILE A 203 14.46 16.70 1.25
C ILE A 203 14.09 15.56 0.30
N LEU A 204 12.92 14.93 0.49
CA LEU A 204 12.48 13.82 -0.36
C LEU A 204 12.27 14.27 -1.81
N LYS A 205 11.71 15.46 -2.04
CA LYS A 205 11.55 16.01 -3.38
C LYS A 205 12.87 16.32 -4.04
N SER A 206 13.82 16.88 -3.30
CA SER A 206 15.18 17.14 -3.78
C SER A 206 15.90 15.83 -4.12
N PHE A 207 15.76 14.81 -3.26
CA PHE A 207 16.31 13.49 -3.47
C PHE A 207 15.83 12.86 -4.80
N VAL A 208 14.51 12.82 -5.06
CA VAL A 208 13.98 12.23 -6.30
C VAL A 208 14.38 13.04 -7.52
N SER A 209 14.54 14.37 -7.39
CA SER A 209 14.94 15.24 -8.49
C SER A 209 16.41 15.11 -8.84
N VAL A 210 17.30 15.01 -7.83
CA VAL A 210 18.75 14.89 -7.99
C VAL A 210 19.15 13.51 -8.51
N ASN A 211 18.52 12.47 -7.98
CA ASN A 211 18.82 11.07 -8.34
C ASN A 211 18.01 10.57 -9.54
N GLU A 212 17.13 11.39 -10.11
CA GLU A 212 16.24 11.03 -11.22
C GLU A 212 15.50 9.71 -10.99
N THR A 213 15.04 9.48 -9.75
CA THR A 213 14.34 8.28 -9.31
C THR A 213 12.90 8.59 -8.92
N ALA A 214 12.07 7.58 -8.74
CA ALA A 214 10.72 7.72 -8.21
C ALA A 214 10.69 7.41 -6.70
N MET A 215 9.70 7.94 -5.98
CA MET A 215 9.51 7.66 -4.57
C MET A 215 8.05 7.67 -4.16
N TRP A 216 7.63 6.67 -3.38
CA TRP A 216 6.43 6.74 -2.56
C TRP A 216 6.82 7.05 -1.11
N ALA A 217 6.18 8.06 -0.53
CA ALA A 217 6.37 8.46 0.86
C ALA A 217 5.07 8.26 1.63
N ILE A 218 5.12 7.56 2.76
CA ILE A 218 3.98 7.41 3.66
C ILE A 218 4.01 8.57 4.66
N HIS A 219 2.88 9.25 4.82
CA HIS A 219 2.73 10.35 5.76
C HIS A 219 1.54 10.12 6.69
N GLN A 220 1.75 10.37 7.97
CA GLN A 220 0.71 10.27 8.98
C GLN A 220 0.10 11.64 9.23
N THR A 221 -1.22 11.78 9.02
CA THR A 221 -1.92 13.01 9.38
C THR A 221 -2.08 13.12 10.89
N SER A 222 -2.06 14.35 11.41
CA SER A 222 -2.31 14.60 12.84
C SER A 222 -3.79 14.45 13.18
N ARG A 223 -4.08 14.07 14.42
CA ARG A 223 -5.44 13.98 14.97
C ARG A 223 -6.08 15.35 15.24
N SER A 224 -5.32 16.45 15.16
CA SER A 224 -5.75 17.80 15.54
C SER A 224 -6.87 18.40 14.66
N GLY A 225 -7.25 17.74 13.57
CA GLY A 225 -8.30 18.22 12.64
C GLY A 225 -9.70 17.69 12.90
N GLY A 226 -9.97 16.91 13.96
CA GLY A 226 -11.33 16.42 14.28
C GLY A 226 -12.00 15.54 13.22
N ALA A 227 -11.22 14.99 12.29
CA ALA A 227 -11.71 14.36 11.08
C ALA A 227 -11.29 12.90 10.94
N GLU A 228 -10.91 12.24 12.03
CA GLU A 228 -10.57 10.82 12.00
C GLU A 228 -11.74 10.02 11.40
N GLY A 229 -11.46 9.26 10.34
CA GLY A 229 -12.46 8.48 9.62
C GLY A 229 -13.23 9.23 8.53
N LYS A 230 -13.08 10.56 8.37
CA LYS A 230 -13.63 11.29 7.20
C LYS A 230 -12.80 11.02 5.95
N ALA A 231 -13.41 11.24 4.78
CA ALA A 231 -12.74 11.15 3.49
C ALA A 231 -11.47 12.01 3.48
N MET A 232 -10.38 11.44 2.98
CA MET A 232 -9.15 12.19 2.80
C MET A 232 -9.31 13.17 1.64
N THR A 233 -8.82 14.39 1.86
CA THR A 233 -8.78 15.46 0.85
C THR A 233 -7.34 15.95 0.70
N ILE A 234 -7.09 16.77 -0.30
CA ILE A 234 -5.76 17.36 -0.50
C ILE A 234 -5.29 18.14 0.75
N SER A 235 -6.21 18.79 1.45
CA SER A 235 -5.92 19.53 2.68
C SER A 235 -5.75 18.64 3.92
N SER A 236 -6.06 17.36 3.83
CA SER A 236 -5.84 16.41 4.94
C SER A 236 -4.36 16.20 5.24
N GLY A 237 -3.47 16.53 4.29
CA GLY A 237 -2.03 16.57 4.48
C GLY A 237 -1.51 17.84 5.14
N ASN A 238 -2.22 18.52 6.02
CA ASN A 238 -2.03 19.82 6.69
C ASN A 238 -0.58 20.34 6.94
N TYR A 239 0.45 19.72 6.36
CA TYR A 239 1.86 19.95 6.66
C TYR A 239 2.76 20.16 5.44
N GLY A 240 2.19 20.57 4.29
CA GLY A 240 2.98 20.96 3.11
C GLY A 240 3.44 19.81 2.21
N GLY A 241 3.22 18.55 2.59
CA GLY A 241 3.56 17.39 1.74
C GLY A 241 2.76 17.35 0.43
N GLU A 242 1.53 17.88 0.47
CA GLU A 242 0.68 18.01 -0.71
C GLU A 242 1.27 18.92 -1.79
N GLN A 243 2.08 19.91 -1.44
CA GLN A 243 2.69 20.83 -2.41
C GLN A 243 3.74 20.10 -3.27
N HIS A 244 4.51 19.22 -2.66
CA HIS A 244 5.62 18.50 -3.29
C HIS A 244 5.19 17.26 -4.05
N ALA A 245 4.08 16.63 -3.63
CA ALA A 245 3.56 15.43 -4.25
C ALA A 245 3.12 15.66 -5.71
N THR A 246 3.52 14.74 -6.59
CA THR A 246 2.98 14.62 -7.95
C THR A 246 1.63 13.90 -7.93
N MET A 247 1.53 12.88 -7.08
CA MET A 247 0.34 12.06 -6.86
C MET A 247 0.12 11.86 -5.37
N MET A 248 -1.14 11.73 -4.94
CA MET A 248 -1.45 11.52 -3.54
C MET A 248 -2.65 10.59 -3.38
N ILE A 249 -2.46 9.55 -2.58
CA ILE A 249 -3.50 8.58 -2.23
C ILE A 249 -3.89 8.79 -0.77
N GLY A 250 -5.17 9.06 -0.52
CA GLY A 250 -5.75 9.11 0.81
C GLY A 250 -6.18 7.72 1.27
N VAL A 251 -5.90 7.35 2.53
CA VAL A 251 -6.27 6.06 3.12
C VAL A 251 -6.94 6.26 4.46
N ARG A 252 -8.09 5.62 4.67
CA ARG A 252 -8.82 5.68 5.93
C ARG A 252 -9.49 4.36 6.32
N ARG A 253 -9.90 4.30 7.58
CA ARG A 253 -10.83 3.27 8.09
C ARG A 253 -12.12 3.97 8.50
N LYS A 254 -13.24 3.63 7.87
CA LYS A 254 -14.56 4.19 8.22
C LYS A 254 -14.94 3.87 9.67
N LYS A 255 -14.43 2.78 10.22
CA LYS A 255 -14.70 2.32 11.60
C LYS A 255 -14.49 3.41 12.65
N SER A 256 -13.43 4.22 12.56
CA SER A 256 -13.16 5.26 13.54
C SER A 256 -14.24 6.34 13.60
N ALA A 257 -14.74 6.78 12.43
CA ALA A 257 -15.82 7.76 12.37
C ALA A 257 -17.15 7.17 12.90
N LEU A 258 -17.45 5.92 12.51
CA LEU A 258 -18.65 5.22 12.98
C LEU A 258 -18.64 5.01 14.50
N MET A 259 -17.46 4.70 15.08
CA MET A 259 -17.32 4.60 16.54
C MET A 259 -17.64 5.92 17.25
N ALA A 260 -17.16 7.05 16.73
CA ALA A 260 -17.42 8.36 17.32
C ALA A 260 -18.93 8.70 17.22
N GLU A 261 -19.55 8.48 16.06
CA GLU A 261 -20.99 8.71 15.85
C GLU A 261 -21.83 7.78 16.75
N LEU A 262 -21.49 6.51 16.85
CA LEU A 262 -22.16 5.56 17.72
C LEU A 262 -22.10 5.99 19.18
N ALA A 263 -20.94 6.44 19.65
CA ALA A 263 -20.79 6.96 21.02
C ALA A 263 -21.69 8.17 21.27
N GLU A 264 -21.79 9.10 20.30
CA GLU A 264 -22.68 10.25 20.38
C GLU A 264 -24.18 9.82 20.44
N GLN A 265 -24.60 8.89 19.59
CA GLN A 265 -25.97 8.41 19.59
C GLN A 265 -26.32 7.65 20.88
N ARG A 266 -25.41 6.87 21.44
CA ARG A 266 -25.59 6.24 22.74
C ARG A 266 -25.77 7.24 23.88
N VAL A 267 -25.00 8.35 23.88
CA VAL A 267 -25.20 9.44 24.84
C VAL A 267 -26.56 10.11 24.65
N LYS A 268 -27.01 10.33 23.40
CA LYS A 268 -28.35 10.87 23.12
C LYS A 268 -29.43 9.93 23.62
N GLN A 269 -29.31 8.61 23.41
CA GLN A 269 -30.25 7.62 23.87
C GLN A 269 -30.37 7.59 25.40
N LEU A 270 -29.28 7.79 26.13
CA LEU A 270 -29.30 7.88 27.61
C LEU A 270 -29.99 9.15 28.09
N ARG A 271 -29.88 10.26 27.38
CA ARG A 271 -30.44 11.57 27.78
C ARG A 271 -31.91 11.72 27.37
N ASN A 272 -32.25 11.26 26.18
CA ASN A 272 -33.58 11.38 25.59
C ASN A 272 -33.85 10.14 24.69
N PRO A 273 -34.30 9.03 25.27
CA PRO A 273 -34.55 7.79 24.55
C PRO A 273 -35.70 7.98 23.56
N THR A 274 -35.42 7.70 22.27
CA THR A 274 -36.42 7.69 21.19
C THR A 274 -36.15 6.49 20.27
N ASP A 275 -37.21 6.00 19.63
CA ASP A 275 -37.10 4.87 18.69
C ASP A 275 -36.17 5.20 17.52
N THR A 276 -36.18 6.45 17.04
CA THR A 276 -35.27 6.92 15.97
C THR A 276 -33.81 6.82 16.36
N VAL A 277 -33.46 7.21 17.61
CA VAL A 277 -32.08 7.11 18.10
C VAL A 277 -31.69 5.63 18.28
N ALA A 278 -32.61 4.81 18.80
CA ALA A 278 -32.36 3.38 18.94
C ALA A 278 -32.12 2.69 17.59
N GLN A 279 -32.94 3.01 16.58
CA GLN A 279 -32.76 2.50 15.24
C GLN A 279 -31.42 2.92 14.63
N LYS A 280 -31.03 4.20 14.80
CA LYS A 280 -29.75 4.70 14.30
C LYS A 280 -28.56 4.02 14.96
N ILE A 281 -28.65 3.67 16.24
CA ILE A 281 -27.62 2.86 16.94
C ILE A 281 -27.47 1.49 16.27
N VAL A 282 -28.57 0.80 15.98
CA VAL A 282 -28.54 -0.51 15.32
C VAL A 282 -27.90 -0.43 13.92
N GLU A 283 -28.28 0.60 13.15
CA GLU A 283 -27.67 0.87 11.83
C GLU A 283 -26.15 1.06 11.93
N LEU A 284 -25.70 1.92 12.86
CA LEU A 284 -24.27 2.19 13.06
C LEU A 284 -23.49 0.96 13.55
N GLU A 285 -24.07 0.14 14.41
CA GLU A 285 -23.47 -1.11 14.85
C GLU A 285 -23.30 -2.09 13.69
N TYR A 286 -24.29 -2.18 12.81
CA TYR A 286 -24.20 -2.98 11.58
C TYR A 286 -23.11 -2.45 10.64
N GLU A 287 -23.11 -1.15 10.31
CA GLU A 287 -22.09 -0.53 9.47
C GLU A 287 -20.68 -0.69 10.05
N MET A 288 -20.55 -0.55 11.38
CA MET A 288 -19.28 -0.71 12.08
C MET A 288 -18.74 -2.15 11.97
N SER A 289 -19.63 -3.15 12.03
CA SER A 289 -19.27 -4.56 11.88
C SER A 289 -18.69 -4.87 10.49
N ILE A 290 -19.18 -4.20 9.44
CA ILE A 290 -18.65 -4.29 8.08
C ILE A 290 -17.33 -3.52 7.97
N ALA A 291 -17.28 -2.29 8.51
CA ALA A 291 -16.11 -1.42 8.48
C ALA A 291 -14.89 -2.01 9.20
N GLU A 292 -15.06 -3.03 10.03
CA GLU A 292 -13.97 -3.78 10.65
C GLU A 292 -13.07 -4.45 9.61
N TYR A 293 -13.65 -4.91 8.51
CA TYR A 293 -12.94 -5.62 7.42
C TYR A 293 -12.66 -4.73 6.21
N THR A 294 -12.95 -3.43 6.28
CA THR A 294 -12.79 -2.53 5.13
C THR A 294 -11.69 -1.51 5.32
N LEU A 295 -10.98 -1.27 4.24
CA LEU A 295 -10.08 -0.16 4.01
C LEU A 295 -10.69 0.70 2.90
N THR A 296 -10.63 2.02 3.01
CA THR A 296 -11.09 2.94 1.98
C THR A 296 -9.92 3.78 1.49
N ALA A 297 -9.76 3.89 0.19
CA ALA A 297 -8.72 4.73 -0.41
C ALA A 297 -9.25 5.53 -1.60
N ASN A 298 -8.65 6.70 -1.86
CA ASN A 298 -9.00 7.59 -2.96
C ASN A 298 -7.76 8.30 -3.51
N VAL A 299 -7.81 8.75 -4.76
CA VAL A 299 -6.76 9.60 -5.34
C VAL A 299 -7.15 11.06 -5.11
N VAL A 300 -6.46 11.72 -4.17
CA VAL A 300 -6.75 13.11 -3.77
C VAL A 300 -5.92 14.13 -4.52
N LYS A 301 -4.87 13.72 -5.22
CA LYS A 301 -4.05 14.56 -6.09
C LYS A 301 -3.48 13.77 -7.25
N ASN A 302 -3.57 14.34 -8.44
CA ASN A 302 -2.95 13.81 -9.64
C ASN A 302 -2.50 14.98 -10.53
N LYS A 303 -1.18 15.14 -10.71
CA LYS A 303 -0.59 16.16 -11.59
C LYS A 303 -0.33 15.64 -13.00
N ARG A 304 -0.74 14.41 -13.33
CA ARG A 304 -0.60 13.91 -14.69
C ARG A 304 -1.51 14.68 -15.65
N PRO A 305 -1.00 15.13 -16.80
CA PRO A 305 -1.84 15.76 -17.82
C PRO A 305 -3.01 14.84 -18.21
N GLY A 306 -4.24 15.34 -18.08
CA GLY A 306 -5.46 14.58 -18.36
C GLY A 306 -5.81 13.48 -17.35
N GLY A 307 -5.06 13.34 -16.26
CA GLY A 307 -5.39 12.40 -15.18
C GLY A 307 -6.44 13.01 -14.25
N ALA A 308 -7.46 12.22 -13.91
CA ALA A 308 -8.49 12.62 -12.96
C ALA A 308 -8.15 12.22 -11.51
N LEU A 309 -8.93 12.73 -10.58
CA LEU A 309 -9.03 12.20 -9.23
C LEU A 309 -9.91 10.96 -9.26
N VAL A 310 -9.68 10.06 -8.33
CA VAL A 310 -10.53 8.86 -8.16
C VAL A 310 -11.22 8.97 -6.81
N ASP A 311 -12.53 8.83 -6.82
CA ASP A 311 -13.34 8.79 -5.61
C ASP A 311 -12.98 7.61 -4.72
N GLU A 312 -13.56 7.55 -3.55
CA GLU A 312 -13.30 6.50 -2.59
C GLU A 312 -13.68 5.12 -3.13
N LEU A 313 -12.71 4.23 -3.10
CA LEU A 313 -12.90 2.80 -3.34
C LEU A 313 -12.79 2.05 -2.01
N ASP A 314 -13.68 1.13 -1.79
CA ASP A 314 -13.65 0.24 -0.64
C ASP A 314 -12.91 -1.06 -0.96
N PHE A 315 -12.12 -1.51 -0.03
CA PHE A 315 -11.33 -2.73 -0.12
C PHE A 315 -11.61 -3.61 1.09
N GLU A 316 -11.76 -4.90 0.87
CA GLU A 316 -11.65 -5.87 1.96
C GLU A 316 -10.17 -5.99 2.35
N ILE A 317 -9.89 -5.93 3.65
CA ILE A 317 -8.57 -6.24 4.21
C ILE A 317 -8.61 -7.55 4.98
N ALA A 318 -7.83 -8.53 4.55
CA ALA A 318 -7.65 -9.78 5.26
C ALA A 318 -6.69 -9.55 6.45
N MET A 319 -7.24 -9.29 7.63
CA MET A 319 -6.48 -8.88 8.82
C MET A 319 -5.35 -9.84 9.21
N SER A 320 -5.51 -11.13 8.97
CA SER A 320 -4.52 -12.17 9.32
C SER A 320 -3.35 -12.25 8.35
N THR A 321 -3.56 -11.92 7.07
CA THR A 321 -2.56 -12.02 6.00
C THR A 321 -2.15 -10.68 5.43
N GLY A 322 -2.92 -9.64 5.71
CA GLY A 322 -2.72 -8.30 5.18
C GLY A 322 -3.11 -8.13 3.71
N ARG A 323 -3.70 -9.11 3.06
CA ARG A 323 -4.18 -8.96 1.67
C ARG A 323 -5.28 -7.92 1.57
N ILE A 324 -5.26 -7.18 0.47
CA ILE A 324 -6.28 -6.19 0.12
C ILE A 324 -6.94 -6.63 -1.17
N PHE A 325 -8.27 -6.62 -1.19
CA PHE A 325 -9.09 -6.93 -2.36
C PHE A 325 -10.09 -5.80 -2.57
N GLN A 326 -10.14 -5.26 -3.78
CA GLN A 326 -11.13 -4.25 -4.09
C GLN A 326 -12.54 -4.85 -4.03
N LEU A 327 -13.44 -4.13 -3.39
CA LEU A 327 -14.86 -4.48 -3.35
C LEU A 327 -15.57 -3.80 -4.53
N ALA A 328 -16.51 -4.51 -5.15
CA ALA A 328 -17.46 -3.87 -6.05
C ALA A 328 -18.40 -2.96 -5.24
N ASP A 329 -19.01 -1.97 -5.91
CA ASP A 329 -19.91 -1.03 -5.26
C ASP A 329 -21.04 -1.78 -4.53
N GLY A 330 -21.17 -1.48 -3.24
CA GLY A 330 -22.16 -2.11 -2.36
C GLY A 330 -21.87 -3.57 -1.96
N ALA A 331 -20.75 -4.15 -2.40
CA ALA A 331 -20.38 -5.51 -2.01
C ALA A 331 -19.92 -5.57 -0.55
N LEU A 332 -20.27 -6.66 0.12
CA LEU A 332 -19.85 -6.91 1.50
C LEU A 332 -18.55 -7.71 1.55
N PRO A 333 -17.65 -7.43 2.53
CA PRO A 333 -16.43 -8.20 2.72
C PRO A 333 -16.71 -9.69 2.93
N GLN A 334 -15.95 -10.56 2.28
CA GLN A 334 -16.12 -12.01 2.39
C GLN A 334 -15.88 -12.52 3.81
N GLN A 335 -14.94 -11.91 4.56
CA GLN A 335 -14.71 -12.26 5.95
C GLN A 335 -15.92 -11.93 6.83
N TRP A 336 -16.56 -10.78 6.57
CA TRP A 336 -17.79 -10.41 7.25
C TRP A 336 -18.93 -11.40 6.94
N LEU A 337 -19.12 -11.76 5.67
CA LEU A 337 -20.11 -12.74 5.23
C LEU A 337 -19.89 -14.09 5.90
N ARG A 338 -18.67 -14.61 5.93
CA ARG A 338 -18.34 -15.90 6.57
C ARG A 338 -18.65 -15.89 8.07
N ARG A 339 -18.35 -14.78 8.75
CA ARG A 339 -18.58 -14.66 10.19
C ARG A 339 -20.08 -14.56 10.54
N ASN A 340 -20.87 -13.99 9.66
CA ASN A 340 -22.30 -13.73 9.88
C ASN A 340 -23.20 -14.71 9.09
N GLN A 341 -22.64 -15.73 8.44
CA GLN A 341 -23.46 -16.84 7.93
C GLN A 341 -24.12 -17.54 9.12
N PRO A 342 -25.45 -17.82 9.07
CA PRO A 342 -26.06 -18.70 10.05
C PRO A 342 -25.30 -20.01 9.99
N THR A 343 -24.82 -20.45 11.15
CA THR A 343 -24.26 -21.79 11.30
C THR A 343 -25.32 -22.77 10.79
N GLN A 344 -25.04 -23.38 9.63
CA GLN A 344 -25.88 -24.55 9.26
C GLN A 344 -25.81 -25.50 10.44
N PRO A 345 -26.97 -25.98 10.96
CA PRO A 345 -26.93 -27.00 11.97
C PRO A 345 -26.04 -28.12 11.41
N ALA A 346 -25.07 -28.54 12.23
CA ALA A 346 -24.24 -29.68 11.86
C ALA A 346 -25.19 -30.75 11.35
N THR A 347 -25.04 -31.11 10.06
CA THR A 347 -25.73 -32.27 9.52
C THR A 347 -25.37 -33.41 10.48
N GLU A 348 -26.34 -33.89 11.24
CA GLU A 348 -26.12 -35.06 12.07
C GLU A 348 -25.40 -36.10 11.20
N PRO A 349 -24.31 -36.70 11.67
CA PRO A 349 -23.65 -37.74 10.91
C PRO A 349 -24.76 -38.75 10.57
N ALA A 350 -24.91 -39.00 9.24
CA ALA A 350 -25.88 -39.95 8.77
C ALA A 350 -25.72 -41.22 9.63
N THR A 351 -26.70 -41.53 10.41
CA THR A 351 -26.77 -42.78 11.19
C THR A 351 -26.76 -43.86 10.12
N LEU A 352 -25.61 -44.53 9.96
CA LEU A 352 -25.53 -45.71 9.12
C LEU A 352 -26.60 -46.67 9.61
N THR A 353 -27.43 -47.12 8.69
CA THR A 353 -28.45 -48.12 8.98
C THR A 353 -27.76 -49.44 9.38
N GLU A 354 -28.40 -50.25 10.20
CA GLU A 354 -27.82 -51.56 10.64
C GLU A 354 -27.39 -52.42 9.44
N GLU A 355 -28.00 -52.27 8.26
CA GLU A 355 -27.61 -52.95 7.02
C GLU A 355 -26.28 -52.46 6.43
N GLU A 356 -25.96 -51.17 6.59
CA GLU A 356 -24.68 -50.60 6.12
C GLU A 356 -23.50 -50.90 7.06
N LEU A 357 -23.79 -51.19 8.35
CA LEU A 357 -22.80 -51.62 9.34
C LEU A 357 -22.35 -53.09 9.14
N TRP A 358 -23.15 -53.91 8.45
CA TRP A 358 -22.82 -55.33 8.19
C TRP A 358 -22.24 -55.57 6.79
N ALA A 359 -22.14 -54.54 5.94
CA ALA A 359 -21.59 -54.63 4.59
C ALA A 359 -20.12 -54.15 4.47
N ALA A 360 -19.47 -53.65 5.56
CA ALA A 360 -18.09 -53.29 5.67
C ALA A 360 -17.30 -54.28 6.52
#